data_c4d2556b446dddb0af71400cba92c1df
#
_entry.id   c4d2556b446dddb0af71400cba92c1df
#
_cell.length_a   1.000
_cell.length_b   1.000
_cell.length_c   1.000
_cell.angle_alpha   90.00
_cell.angle_beta   90.00
_cell.angle_gamma   90.00
#
_symmetry.space_group_name_H-M   'P 1'
#
loop_
_entity.id
_entity.type
_entity.pdbx_description
1 polymer ?
#
loop_
_entity_poly.entity_id
_entity_poly.type
_entity_poly.pdbx_seq_one_letter_code
_entity_poly.pdbx_strand_id
1 'polypeptide(L)'
;ITAGHKINSLAEKYNVPVVPHAGQMHNYHLTMASDNCPFSEFFPVHQVEIGNELFYYLFKGEPDPINGYINLDDNTPGLGISLNEKYKSDFKIIE
;
A
#
# COMPACT_ATOMS: atom_id res chain seq x y z
N ILE A 1 -4.69 3.55 -7.64
CA ILE A 1 -3.45 3.56 -8.45
C ILE A 1 -3.53 4.65 -9.52
N THR A 2 -4.44 4.58 -10.47
CA THR A 2 -4.48 5.51 -11.62
C THR A 2 -4.52 6.98 -11.24
N ALA A 3 -5.39 7.38 -10.30
CA ALA A 3 -5.47 8.76 -9.84
C ALA A 3 -4.20 9.18 -9.09
N GLY A 4 -3.66 8.32 -8.24
CA GLY A 4 -2.41 8.57 -7.51
C GLY A 4 -1.24 8.80 -8.47
N HIS A 5 -1.10 7.96 -9.50
CA HIS A 5 -0.05 8.14 -10.51
C HIS A 5 -0.17 9.48 -11.25
N LYS A 6 -1.39 9.90 -11.60
CA LYS A 6 -1.61 11.22 -12.22
C LYS A 6 -1.25 12.37 -11.30
N ILE A 7 -1.57 12.25 -10.00
CA ILE A 7 -1.22 13.25 -8.97
C ILE A 7 0.30 13.34 -8.82
N ASN A 8 0.99 12.21 -8.70
CA ASN A 8 2.44 12.16 -8.59
C ASN A 8 3.12 12.80 -9.81
N SER A 9 2.67 12.45 -11.02
CA SER A 9 3.21 13.03 -12.27
C SER A 9 2.95 14.53 -12.39
N LEU A 10 1.83 15.02 -11.86
CA LEU A 10 1.57 16.47 -11.82
C LEU A 10 2.46 17.17 -10.80
N ALA A 11 2.59 16.62 -9.59
CA ALA A 11 3.41 17.17 -8.52
C ALA A 11 4.89 17.23 -8.92
N GLU A 12 5.39 16.20 -9.62
CA GLU A 12 6.76 16.15 -10.12
C GLU A 12 7.11 17.33 -11.03
N LYS A 13 6.18 17.74 -11.90
CA LYS A 13 6.38 18.92 -12.77
C LYS A 13 6.61 20.23 -12.00
N TYR A 14 6.14 20.27 -10.76
CA TYR A 14 6.29 21.42 -9.87
C TYR A 14 7.35 21.20 -8.78
N ASN A 15 8.13 20.12 -8.87
CA ASN A 15 9.11 19.71 -7.86
C ASN A 15 8.50 19.59 -6.45
N VAL A 16 7.27 19.09 -6.36
CA VAL A 16 6.58 18.83 -5.10
C VAL A 16 6.70 17.34 -4.74
N PRO A 17 7.30 17.00 -3.59
CA PRO A 17 7.32 15.61 -3.14
C PRO A 17 5.92 15.15 -2.71
N VAL A 18 5.63 13.88 -2.94
CA VAL A 18 4.37 13.24 -2.55
C VAL A 18 4.66 12.04 -1.65
N VAL A 19 3.97 11.94 -0.53
CA VAL A 19 3.99 10.77 0.33
C VAL A 19 2.55 10.25 0.43
N PRO A 20 2.22 9.12 -0.18
CA PRO A 20 0.89 8.54 -0.07
C PRO A 20 0.58 8.15 1.38
N HIS A 21 -0.58 8.60 1.88
CA HIS A 21 -0.99 8.34 3.26
C HIS A 21 -1.34 6.87 3.50
N ALA A 22 -1.02 6.38 4.69
CA ALA A 22 -1.39 5.08 5.26
C ALA A 22 -0.64 3.84 4.72
N GLY A 23 0.45 4.00 3.96
CA GLY A 23 1.22 2.85 3.48
C GLY A 23 0.39 1.91 2.61
N GLN A 24 0.51 0.59 2.85
CA GLN A 24 -0.18 -0.49 2.14
C GLN A 24 0.30 -0.73 0.70
N MET A 25 0.08 -1.93 0.18
CA MET A 25 0.67 -2.38 -1.10
C MET A 25 0.42 -1.45 -2.28
N HIS A 26 -0.78 -0.90 -2.42
CA HIS A 26 -1.07 0.03 -3.52
C HIS A 26 -0.26 1.33 -3.43
N ASN A 27 0.03 1.82 -2.22
CA ASN A 27 0.85 3.01 -1.99
C ASN A 27 2.34 2.70 -2.14
N TYR A 28 2.80 1.50 -1.74
CA TYR A 28 4.18 1.10 -1.96
C TYR A 28 4.51 1.03 -3.45
N HIS A 29 3.62 0.45 -4.26
CA HIS A 29 3.78 0.45 -5.72
C HIS A 29 3.76 1.87 -6.32
N LEU A 30 2.91 2.77 -5.83
CA LEU A 30 2.91 4.17 -6.26
C LEU A 30 4.21 4.89 -5.90
N THR A 31 4.72 4.67 -4.69
CA THR A 31 5.99 5.26 -4.23
C THR A 31 7.15 4.78 -5.07
N MET A 32 7.25 3.46 -5.31
CA MET A 32 8.33 2.89 -6.12
C MET A 32 8.28 3.29 -7.60
N ALA A 33 7.09 3.60 -8.11
CA ALA A 33 6.89 4.03 -9.49
C ALA A 33 7.01 5.56 -9.70
N SER A 34 7.47 6.32 -8.70
CA SER A 34 7.45 7.78 -8.73
C SER A 34 8.73 8.36 -8.13
N ASP A 35 9.50 9.09 -8.94
CA ASP A 35 10.78 9.68 -8.51
C ASP A 35 10.62 10.77 -7.45
N ASN A 36 9.43 11.38 -7.36
CA ASN A 36 9.11 12.41 -6.38
C ASN A 36 8.50 11.87 -5.08
N CYS A 37 8.52 10.56 -4.86
CA CYS A 37 8.07 9.92 -3.62
C CYS A 37 9.28 9.50 -2.78
N PRO A 38 9.74 10.31 -1.81
CA PRO A 38 11.00 10.07 -1.09
C PRO A 38 10.94 8.92 -0.10
N PHE A 39 9.75 8.56 0.39
CA PHE A 39 9.51 7.43 1.31
C PHE A 39 8.04 7.03 1.30
N SER A 40 7.73 5.92 1.96
CA SER A 40 6.37 5.44 2.20
C SER A 40 6.05 5.40 3.68
N GLU A 41 4.82 5.65 4.07
CA GLU A 41 4.36 5.35 5.42
C GLU A 41 4.23 3.84 5.61
N PHE A 42 4.38 3.38 6.86
CA PHE A 42 4.14 2.01 7.27
C PHE A 42 3.45 1.99 8.64
N PHE A 43 2.40 1.20 8.76
CA PHE A 43 1.66 1.00 10.02
C PHE A 43 1.79 -0.46 10.43
N PRO A 44 2.54 -0.77 11.52
CA PRO A 44 2.68 -2.14 12.00
C PRO A 44 1.33 -2.71 12.44
N VAL A 45 1.00 -3.93 12.02
CA VAL A 45 -0.27 -4.60 12.33
C VAL A 45 -0.54 -4.68 13.84
N HIS A 46 0.50 -4.98 14.62
CA HIS A 46 0.41 -5.12 16.08
C HIS A 46 0.28 -3.79 16.85
N GLN A 47 0.40 -2.65 16.16
CA GLN A 47 0.28 -1.31 16.75
C GLN A 47 -0.84 -0.50 16.09
N VAL A 48 -1.64 -1.14 15.25
CA VAL A 48 -2.71 -0.46 14.52
C VAL A 48 -3.86 -0.13 15.46
N GLU A 49 -4.18 1.15 15.54
CA GLU A 49 -5.36 1.62 16.25
C GLU A 49 -6.64 1.26 15.50
N ILE A 50 -7.76 1.28 16.22
CA ILE A 50 -9.09 0.99 15.67
C ILE A 50 -9.36 1.78 14.38
N GLY A 51 -9.66 1.07 13.30
CA GLY A 51 -10.00 1.63 11.98
C GLY A 51 -9.04 1.24 10.86
N ASN A 52 -7.79 0.88 11.16
CA ASN A 52 -6.84 0.41 10.15
C ASN A 52 -6.75 -1.12 10.07
N GLU A 53 -7.28 -1.83 11.05
CA GLU A 53 -7.25 -3.29 11.11
C GLU A 53 -7.98 -3.93 9.93
N LEU A 54 -8.99 -3.26 9.39
CA LEU A 54 -9.83 -3.79 8.31
C LEU A 54 -9.00 -4.22 7.11
N PHE A 55 -7.97 -3.47 6.74
CA PHE A 55 -7.10 -3.82 5.62
C PHE A 55 -6.33 -5.12 5.88
N TYR A 56 -5.80 -5.30 7.09
CA TYR A 56 -5.06 -6.50 7.49
C TYR A 56 -5.94 -7.72 7.66
N TYR A 57 -7.22 -7.54 7.95
CA TYR A 57 -8.19 -8.63 7.96
C TYR A 57 -8.59 -9.04 6.54
N LEU A 58 -8.73 -8.07 5.63
CA LEU A 58 -9.16 -8.33 4.25
C LEU A 58 -8.05 -8.97 3.40
N PHE A 59 -6.83 -8.53 3.60
CA PHE A 59 -5.69 -8.90 2.74
C PHE A 59 -4.57 -9.55 3.53
N LYS A 60 -3.77 -10.34 2.81
CA LYS A 60 -2.52 -10.91 3.28
C LYS A 60 -1.47 -10.79 2.19
N GLY A 61 -0.18 -10.81 2.59
CA GLY A 61 0.95 -10.73 1.67
C GLY A 61 1.67 -9.39 1.71
N GLU A 62 1.23 -8.45 2.54
CA GLU A 62 1.97 -7.21 2.77
C GLU A 62 3.29 -7.52 3.47
N PRO A 63 4.43 -7.04 2.94
CA PRO A 63 5.73 -7.30 3.54
C PRO A 63 5.96 -6.44 4.79
N ASP A 64 6.65 -7.02 5.77
CA ASP A 64 7.20 -6.25 6.88
C ASP A 64 8.47 -5.50 6.46
N PRO A 65 8.71 -4.31 6.99
CA PRO A 65 9.93 -3.58 6.70
C PRO A 65 11.15 -4.27 7.33
N ILE A 66 12.24 -4.33 6.56
CA ILE A 66 13.54 -4.83 6.99
C ILE A 66 14.55 -3.69 6.95
N ASN A 67 15.14 -3.35 8.08
CA ASN A 67 16.11 -2.26 8.22
C ASN A 67 15.58 -0.91 7.64
N GLY A 68 14.29 -0.62 7.81
CA GLY A 68 13.65 0.60 7.33
C GLY A 68 13.25 0.57 5.85
N TYR A 69 13.34 -0.57 5.18
CA TYR A 69 12.97 -0.72 3.77
C TYR A 69 11.87 -1.75 3.59
N ILE A 70 10.93 -1.44 2.70
CA ILE A 70 9.93 -2.39 2.20
C ILE A 70 10.42 -2.90 0.85
N ASN A 71 10.53 -4.23 0.73
CA ASN A 71 10.91 -4.88 -0.51
C ASN A 71 9.67 -5.53 -1.14
N LEU A 72 9.37 -5.13 -2.37
CA LEU A 72 8.34 -5.76 -3.17
C LEU A 72 8.95 -6.89 -4.01
N ASP A 73 8.19 -7.96 -4.19
CA ASP A 73 8.61 -9.09 -5.03
C ASP A 73 8.25 -8.82 -6.49
N ASP A 74 9.24 -8.60 -7.32
CA ASP A 74 9.09 -8.34 -8.76
C ASP A 74 8.50 -9.53 -9.54
N ASN A 75 8.50 -10.73 -8.96
CA ASN A 75 7.99 -11.94 -9.60
C ASN A 75 6.52 -12.22 -9.28
N THR A 76 5.95 -11.52 -8.30
CA THR A 76 4.56 -11.72 -7.92
C THR A 76 3.64 -10.81 -8.74
N PRO A 77 2.69 -11.36 -9.52
CA PRO A 77 1.78 -10.57 -10.34
C PRO A 77 0.86 -9.66 -9.52
N GLY A 78 0.46 -8.54 -10.11
CA GLY A 78 -0.49 -7.60 -9.54
C GLY A 78 0.08 -6.80 -8.39
N LEU A 79 -0.65 -6.65 -7.31
CA LEU A 79 -0.19 -5.93 -6.11
C LEU A 79 0.59 -6.80 -5.12
N GLY A 80 0.74 -8.10 -5.37
CA GLY A 80 1.41 -9.02 -4.45
C GLY A 80 0.60 -9.39 -3.20
N ILE A 81 -0.69 -9.04 -3.16
CA ILE A 81 -1.60 -9.38 -2.06
C ILE A 81 -2.74 -10.28 -2.52
N SER A 82 -3.31 -11.02 -1.59
CA SER A 82 -4.49 -11.85 -1.82
C SER A 82 -5.54 -11.61 -0.74
N LEU A 83 -6.81 -11.96 -1.03
CA LEU A 83 -7.86 -11.91 -0.02
C LEU A 83 -7.55 -12.89 1.11
N ASN A 84 -7.84 -12.49 2.33
CA ASN A 84 -7.71 -13.34 3.49
C ASN A 84 -8.96 -14.21 3.63
N GLU A 85 -8.88 -15.43 3.15
CA GLU A 85 -10.01 -16.39 3.13
C GLU A 85 -10.55 -16.70 4.54
N LYS A 86 -9.74 -16.52 5.59
CA LYS A 86 -10.17 -16.72 6.98
C LYS A 86 -11.34 -15.80 7.37
N TYR A 87 -11.38 -14.60 6.81
CA TYR A 87 -12.39 -13.57 7.13
C TYR A 87 -13.40 -13.35 6.00
N LYS A 88 -13.36 -14.18 4.96
CA LYS A 88 -14.23 -14.03 3.79
C LYS A 88 -15.72 -14.03 4.12
N SER A 89 -16.13 -14.81 5.14
CA SER A 89 -17.52 -14.86 5.60
C SER A 89 -17.99 -13.57 6.27
N ASP A 90 -17.06 -12.73 6.77
CA ASP A 90 -17.37 -11.53 7.53
C ASP A 90 -17.65 -10.34 6.58
N PHE A 91 -17.36 -10.50 5.30
CA PHE A 91 -17.55 -9.48 4.29
C PHE A 91 -18.56 -9.94 3.24
N LYS A 92 -19.55 -9.09 2.97
CA LYS A 92 -20.45 -9.28 1.84
C LYS A 92 -19.88 -8.57 0.62
N ILE A 93 -19.73 -9.32 -0.48
CA ILE A 93 -19.51 -8.70 -1.78
C ILE A 93 -20.82 -8.04 -2.17
N ILE A 94 -20.80 -6.73 -2.33
CA ILE A 94 -21.94 -5.97 -2.86
C ILE A 94 -21.75 -6.00 -4.39
N GLU A 95 -22.62 -6.72 -5.06
CA GLU A 95 -22.71 -6.75 -6.52
C GLU A 95 -23.39 -5.47 -7.04
#